data_1f2ed37ddbbe8604ad4a100fb1f02d7d
#
_entry.id   1f2ed37ddbbe8604ad4a100fb1f02d7d
#
_cell.length_a   1.000
_cell.length_b   1.000
_cell.length_c   1.000
_cell.angle_alpha   90.00
_cell.angle_beta   90.00
_cell.angle_gamma   90.00
#
_symmetry.space_group_name_H-M   'P 1'
#
loop_
_entity.id
_entity.type
_entity.pdbx_description
1 polymer ?
#
loop_
_entity_poly.entity_id
_entity_poly.type
_entity_poly.pdbx_seq_one_letter_code
_entity_poly.pdbx_strand_id
1 'polypeptide(L)'
;MDINNVYVRDAILYYTIQQYFNCNDKKTSQFITQLDHFNYRSGLIHNIPYLSSQLCISEKDFYHTYLRVKDSFKTLPEDVILVKKGDKIYSKLLAMIPTTPPYLFLKGNVYLLNEKSVSVVGSRNASKEAMEKQKYL
;
A
#
# COMPACT_ATOMS: atom_id res chain seq x y z
N MET A 1 1.58 6.15 13.15
CA MET A 1 0.27 5.99 12.44
C MET A 1 -0.71 5.25 13.34
N ASP A 2 -1.97 5.70 13.45
CA ASP A 2 -2.98 5.07 14.29
C ASP A 2 -3.48 3.74 13.69
N ILE A 3 -3.05 2.63 14.26
CA ILE A 3 -3.40 1.26 13.83
C ILE A 3 -4.86 0.87 14.13
N ASN A 4 -5.60 1.68 14.88
CA ASN A 4 -7.01 1.45 15.17
C ASN A 4 -7.93 2.06 14.09
N ASN A 5 -7.38 2.92 13.24
CA ASN A 5 -8.10 3.48 12.11
C ASN A 5 -8.48 2.37 11.11
N VAL A 6 -9.73 2.38 10.65
CA VAL A 6 -10.28 1.37 9.73
C VAL A 6 -9.44 1.27 8.44
N TYR A 7 -9.07 2.41 7.84
CA TYR A 7 -8.25 2.42 6.62
C TYR A 7 -6.87 1.80 6.83
N VAL A 8 -6.25 2.07 8.00
CA VAL A 8 -4.95 1.50 8.34
C VAL A 8 -5.05 0.00 8.55
N ARG A 9 -6.13 -0.47 9.19
CA ARG A 9 -6.39 -1.91 9.37
C ARG A 9 -6.59 -2.64 8.04
N ASP A 10 -7.35 -2.05 7.12
CA ASP A 10 -7.55 -2.58 5.78
C ASP A 10 -6.21 -2.66 5.01
N ALA A 11 -5.38 -1.62 5.11
CA ALA A 11 -4.06 -1.60 4.48
C ALA A 11 -3.13 -2.66 5.08
N ILE A 12 -3.08 -2.80 6.40
CA ILE A 12 -2.28 -3.85 7.06
C ILE A 12 -2.67 -5.23 6.54
N LEU A 13 -3.97 -5.50 6.43
CA LEU A 13 -4.44 -6.77 5.89
C LEU A 13 -4.07 -6.95 4.42
N TYR A 14 -4.26 -5.92 3.60
CA TYR A 14 -3.87 -5.94 2.19
C TYR A 14 -2.38 -6.28 2.04
N TYR A 15 -1.51 -5.57 2.76
CA TYR A 15 -0.06 -5.80 2.69
C TYR A 15 0.37 -7.14 3.30
N THR A 16 -0.40 -7.68 4.26
CA THR A 16 -0.18 -9.04 4.75
C THR A 16 -0.43 -10.08 3.65
N ILE A 17 -1.55 -9.97 2.95
CA ILE A 17 -1.88 -10.86 1.83
C ILE A 17 -0.87 -10.71 0.70
N GLN A 18 -0.43 -9.47 0.41
CA GLN A 18 0.53 -9.17 -0.64
C GLN A 18 1.87 -9.88 -0.47
N GLN A 19 2.31 -10.16 0.77
CA GLN A 19 3.54 -10.91 1.02
C GLN A 19 3.52 -12.30 0.36
N TYR A 20 2.37 -12.94 0.27
CA TYR A 20 2.20 -14.25 -0.35
C TYR A 20 2.13 -14.21 -1.88
N PHE A 21 2.05 -13.02 -2.45
CA PHE A 21 2.09 -12.78 -3.90
C PHE A 21 3.37 -12.07 -4.38
N ASN A 22 4.46 -12.16 -3.62
CA ASN A 22 5.74 -11.50 -3.92
C ASN A 22 5.58 -9.99 -4.19
N CYS A 23 4.82 -9.32 -3.35
CA CYS A 23 4.53 -7.89 -3.45
C CYS A 23 3.87 -7.47 -4.79
N ASN A 24 3.10 -8.35 -5.42
CA ASN A 24 2.42 -8.07 -6.69
C ASN A 24 0.99 -7.56 -6.46
N ASP A 25 0.77 -6.26 -6.63
CA ASP A 25 -0.53 -5.62 -6.42
C ASP A 25 -1.66 -6.20 -7.27
N LYS A 26 -1.38 -6.53 -8.53
CA LYS A 26 -2.39 -7.10 -9.44
C LYS A 26 -2.90 -8.44 -8.93
N LYS A 27 -1.99 -9.36 -8.57
CA LYS A 27 -2.35 -10.68 -8.04
C LYS A 27 -3.06 -10.56 -6.70
N THR A 28 -2.59 -9.69 -5.82
CA THR A 28 -3.20 -9.43 -4.51
C THR A 28 -4.62 -8.90 -4.64
N SER A 29 -4.84 -7.92 -5.51
CA SER A 29 -6.16 -7.35 -5.75
C SER A 29 -7.12 -8.37 -6.37
N GLN A 30 -6.65 -9.18 -7.34
CA GLN A 30 -7.43 -10.27 -7.92
C GLN A 30 -7.85 -11.30 -6.86
N PHE A 31 -6.92 -11.71 -6.01
CA PHE A 31 -7.22 -12.63 -4.92
C PHE A 31 -8.28 -12.06 -3.98
N ILE A 32 -8.13 -10.81 -3.51
CA ILE A 32 -9.07 -10.17 -2.60
C ILE A 32 -10.48 -10.04 -3.22
N THR A 33 -10.57 -9.74 -4.52
CA THR A 33 -11.87 -9.64 -5.21
C THR A 33 -12.59 -10.97 -5.39
N GLN A 34 -11.87 -12.09 -5.28
CA GLN A 34 -12.42 -13.45 -5.37
C GLN A 34 -12.86 -14.02 -4.01
N LEU A 35 -12.66 -13.28 -2.92
CA LEU A 35 -13.01 -13.73 -1.57
C LEU A 35 -14.52 -13.55 -1.30
N ASP A 36 -15.32 -14.60 -1.50
CA ASP A 36 -16.77 -14.56 -1.37
C ASP A 36 -17.26 -14.35 0.08
N HIS A 37 -16.51 -14.80 1.08
CA HIS A 37 -16.90 -14.79 2.48
C HIS A 37 -16.06 -13.87 3.37
N PHE A 38 -15.27 -12.97 2.74
CA PHE A 38 -14.45 -12.06 3.49
C PHE A 38 -15.28 -10.94 4.12
N ASN A 39 -15.31 -10.90 5.45
CA ASN A 39 -16.04 -9.87 6.18
C ASN A 39 -15.11 -8.82 6.77
N TYR A 40 -14.94 -7.70 6.08
CA TYR A 40 -14.15 -6.56 6.55
C TYR A 40 -14.57 -6.03 7.93
N ARG A 41 -15.85 -6.20 8.32
CA ARG A 41 -16.39 -5.69 9.59
C ARG A 41 -16.06 -6.57 10.79
N SER A 42 -15.88 -7.87 10.61
CA SER A 42 -15.64 -8.81 11.70
C SER A 42 -14.22 -8.81 12.27
N GLY A 43 -13.35 -7.94 11.75
CA GLY A 43 -11.97 -7.85 12.20
C GLY A 43 -11.11 -9.02 11.71
N LEU A 44 -9.78 -8.87 11.87
CA LEU A 44 -8.82 -9.82 11.34
C LEU A 44 -8.95 -11.22 11.95
N ILE A 45 -9.10 -11.29 13.27
CA ILE A 45 -9.05 -12.58 14.02
C ILE A 45 -10.09 -13.57 13.48
N HIS A 46 -11.27 -13.10 13.14
CA HIS A 46 -12.34 -13.94 12.59
C HIS A 46 -12.08 -14.37 11.14
N ASN A 47 -11.25 -13.64 10.42
CA ASN A 47 -10.94 -13.93 9.02
C ASN A 47 -9.67 -14.78 8.85
N ILE A 48 -8.85 -14.97 9.89
CA ILE A 48 -7.59 -15.73 9.80
C ILE A 48 -7.80 -17.15 9.28
N PRO A 49 -8.71 -17.98 9.82
CA PRO A 49 -8.90 -19.34 9.34
C PRO A 49 -9.28 -19.39 7.86
N TYR A 50 -10.20 -18.51 7.45
CA TYR A 50 -10.65 -18.43 6.05
C TYR A 50 -9.51 -18.00 5.12
N LEU A 51 -8.80 -16.91 5.44
CA LEU A 51 -7.70 -16.40 4.60
C LEU A 51 -6.53 -17.39 4.51
N SER A 52 -6.20 -18.04 5.61
CA SER A 52 -5.12 -19.05 5.65
C SER A 52 -5.47 -20.25 4.77
N SER A 53 -6.73 -20.71 4.82
CA SER A 53 -7.23 -21.76 3.95
C SER A 53 -7.15 -21.37 2.47
N GLN A 54 -7.59 -20.16 2.11
CA GLN A 54 -7.56 -19.68 0.72
C GLN A 54 -6.13 -19.49 0.18
N LEU A 55 -5.17 -19.16 1.07
CA LEU A 55 -3.75 -19.03 0.72
C LEU A 55 -2.97 -20.33 0.82
N CYS A 56 -3.60 -21.43 1.26
CA CYS A 56 -2.96 -22.73 1.51
C CYS A 56 -1.75 -22.64 2.45
N ILE A 57 -1.89 -21.88 3.56
CA ILE A 57 -0.86 -21.68 4.59
C ILE A 57 -1.43 -21.97 5.97
N SER A 58 -0.56 -22.09 6.99
CA SER A 58 -1.02 -22.23 8.37
C SER A 58 -1.53 -20.90 8.93
N GLU A 59 -2.53 -20.96 9.82
CA GLU A 59 -3.04 -19.78 10.54
C GLU A 59 -1.93 -19.09 11.33
N LYS A 60 -1.01 -19.86 11.89
CA LYS A 60 0.15 -19.37 12.64
C LYS A 60 1.07 -18.53 11.73
N ASP A 61 1.38 -19.00 10.52
CA ASP A 61 2.24 -18.29 9.57
C ASP A 61 1.57 -17.00 9.08
N PHE A 62 0.26 -17.07 8.79
CA PHE A 62 -0.51 -15.89 8.44
C PHE A 62 -0.47 -14.85 9.56
N TYR A 63 -0.74 -15.27 10.81
CA TYR A 63 -0.74 -14.38 11.96
C TYR A 63 0.62 -13.75 12.24
N HIS A 64 1.72 -14.51 12.13
CA HIS A 64 3.08 -13.98 12.26
C HIS A 64 3.39 -12.94 11.18
N THR A 65 3.00 -13.21 9.93
CA THR A 65 3.15 -12.24 8.83
C THR A 65 2.36 -10.97 9.09
N TYR A 66 1.12 -11.12 9.56
CA TYR A 66 0.28 -9.98 9.95
C TYR A 66 0.92 -9.14 11.05
N LEU A 67 1.45 -9.75 12.11
CA LEU A 67 2.10 -9.01 13.20
C LEU A 67 3.31 -8.23 12.69
N ARG A 68 4.14 -8.83 11.85
CA ARG A 68 5.30 -8.17 11.24
C ARG A 68 4.89 -6.95 10.39
N VAL A 69 3.87 -7.10 9.54
CA VAL A 69 3.35 -5.98 8.74
C VAL A 69 2.76 -4.90 9.66
N LYS A 70 1.96 -5.27 10.65
CA LYS A 70 1.38 -4.36 11.63
C LYS A 70 2.45 -3.55 12.38
N ASP A 71 3.53 -4.19 12.78
CA ASP A 71 4.64 -3.51 13.46
C ASP A 71 5.36 -2.54 12.53
N SER A 72 5.52 -2.88 11.25
CA SER A 72 6.04 -1.93 10.26
C SER A 72 5.17 -0.68 10.13
N PHE A 73 3.84 -0.81 10.21
CA PHE A 73 2.93 0.36 10.21
C PHE A 73 3.06 1.21 11.46
N LYS A 74 3.33 0.61 12.63
CA LYS A 74 3.56 1.36 13.88
C LYS A 74 4.82 2.21 13.82
N THR A 75 5.86 1.75 13.12
CA THR A 75 7.14 2.46 12.98
C THR A 75 7.10 3.59 11.95
N LEU A 76 6.01 3.72 11.18
CA LEU A 76 5.87 4.84 10.24
C LEU A 76 5.82 6.17 10.99
N PRO A 77 6.52 7.21 10.50
CA PRO A 77 6.46 8.55 11.07
C PRO A 77 5.02 9.06 11.18
N GLU A 78 4.75 9.91 12.18
CA GLU A 78 3.43 10.47 12.43
C GLU A 78 2.94 11.38 11.29
N ASP A 79 3.87 12.01 10.57
CA ASP A 79 3.63 12.90 9.45
C ASP A 79 3.36 12.15 8.12
N VAL A 80 3.34 10.82 8.14
CA VAL A 80 2.94 9.99 7.00
C VAL A 80 1.43 9.79 6.99
N ILE A 81 0.81 10.13 5.87
CA ILE A 81 -0.63 9.96 5.62
C ILE A 81 -0.84 8.75 4.71
N LEU A 82 -1.73 7.85 5.10
CA LEU A 82 -2.20 6.75 4.26
C LEU A 82 -3.42 7.21 3.46
N VAL A 83 -3.35 7.06 2.14
CA VAL A 83 -4.42 7.41 1.20
C VAL A 83 -4.80 6.17 0.40
N LYS A 84 -6.10 5.88 0.32
CA LYS A 84 -6.64 4.77 -0.44
C LYS A 84 -7.04 5.23 -1.85
N LYS A 85 -6.94 4.33 -2.83
CA LYS A 85 -7.48 4.58 -4.18
C LYS A 85 -8.97 4.89 -4.10
N GLY A 86 -9.37 6.02 -4.68
CA GLY A 86 -10.73 6.55 -4.62
C GLY A 86 -10.92 7.71 -3.62
N ASP A 87 -9.95 7.96 -2.74
CA ASP A 87 -9.97 9.14 -1.89
C ASP A 87 -9.72 10.41 -2.71
N LYS A 88 -10.27 11.54 -2.25
CA LYS A 88 -10.13 12.83 -2.95
C LYS A 88 -8.68 13.29 -3.13
N ILE A 89 -7.80 12.90 -2.20
CA ILE A 89 -6.37 13.25 -2.22
C ILE A 89 -5.58 12.32 -3.13
N TYR A 90 -6.11 11.13 -3.46
CA TYR A 90 -5.41 10.19 -4.32
C TYR A 90 -5.13 10.80 -5.70
N SER A 91 -3.92 10.59 -6.25
CA SER A 91 -3.55 11.14 -7.57
C SER A 91 -4.49 10.67 -8.67
N LYS A 92 -5.15 11.62 -9.34
CA LYS A 92 -6.04 11.35 -10.47
C LYS A 92 -5.29 10.69 -11.63
N LEU A 93 -4.07 11.15 -11.91
CA LEU A 93 -3.23 10.59 -12.98
C LEU A 93 -2.79 9.15 -12.64
N LEU A 94 -2.39 8.91 -11.40
CA LEU A 94 -2.00 7.57 -10.96
C LEU A 94 -3.19 6.62 -10.99
N ALA A 95 -4.40 7.09 -10.66
CA ALA A 95 -5.61 6.27 -10.68
C ALA A 95 -6.00 5.78 -12.09
N MET A 96 -5.51 6.43 -13.15
CA MET A 96 -5.75 6.04 -14.54
C MET A 96 -4.87 4.85 -14.99
N ILE A 97 -3.82 4.53 -14.24
CA ILE A 97 -2.93 3.41 -14.57
C ILE A 97 -3.62 2.09 -14.21
N PRO A 98 -3.66 1.09 -15.12
CA PRO A 98 -4.34 -0.19 -14.86
C PRO A 98 -3.84 -0.93 -13.61
N THR A 99 -2.55 -0.80 -13.30
CA THR A 99 -1.87 -1.44 -12.16
C THR A 99 -1.58 -0.46 -11.03
N THR A 100 -2.47 0.50 -10.81
CA THR A 100 -2.30 1.51 -9.76
C THR A 100 -2.31 0.87 -8.37
N PRO A 101 -1.40 1.28 -7.45
CA PRO A 101 -1.39 0.77 -6.09
C PRO A 101 -2.68 1.18 -5.35
N PRO A 102 -3.28 0.28 -4.56
CA PRO A 102 -4.51 0.59 -3.82
C PRO A 102 -4.29 1.58 -2.68
N TYR A 103 -3.08 1.69 -2.17
CA TYR A 103 -2.70 2.59 -1.10
C TYR A 103 -1.43 3.37 -1.44
N LEU A 104 -1.38 4.64 -1.02
CA LEU A 104 -0.20 5.49 -1.08
C LEU A 104 0.17 5.96 0.33
N PHE A 105 1.47 5.99 0.61
CA PHE A 105 2.02 6.61 1.81
C PHE A 105 2.60 7.97 1.42
N LEU A 106 1.96 9.02 1.88
CA LEU A 106 2.30 10.40 1.52
C LEU A 106 2.98 11.11 2.70
N LYS A 107 4.02 11.87 2.39
CA LYS A 107 4.72 12.73 3.35
C LYS A 107 4.92 14.12 2.76
N GLY A 108 4.67 15.15 3.56
CA GLY A 108 4.83 16.55 3.16
C GLY A 108 3.52 17.17 2.68
N ASN A 109 3.60 18.12 1.73
CA ASN A 109 2.43 18.81 1.21
C ASN A 109 1.66 17.93 0.21
N VAL A 110 0.65 17.21 0.71
CA VAL A 110 -0.15 16.25 -0.06
C VAL A 110 -1.01 16.90 -1.15
N TYR A 111 -1.29 18.20 -1.04
CA TYR A 111 -2.07 18.91 -2.06
C TYR A 111 -1.36 19.00 -3.40
N LEU A 112 -0.01 18.96 -3.41
CA LEU A 112 0.80 18.97 -4.62
C LEU A 112 0.60 17.71 -5.48
N LEU A 113 0.03 16.64 -4.93
CA LEU A 113 -0.15 15.37 -5.66
C LEU A 113 -1.06 15.50 -6.89
N ASN A 114 -1.96 16.48 -6.90
CA ASN A 114 -2.88 16.73 -8.00
C ASN A 114 -2.60 18.04 -8.75
N GLU A 115 -1.50 18.73 -8.42
CA GLU A 115 -1.04 19.91 -9.13
C GLU A 115 -0.25 19.54 -10.39
N LYS A 116 -0.06 20.55 -11.26
CA LYS A 116 0.80 20.38 -12.44
C LYS A 116 2.23 20.06 -11.99
N SER A 117 2.78 18.97 -12.49
CA SER A 117 4.09 18.50 -12.12
C SER A 117 4.90 18.05 -13.32
N VAL A 118 6.22 18.10 -13.18
CA VAL A 118 7.17 17.58 -14.16
C VAL A 118 7.87 16.38 -13.54
N SER A 119 7.89 15.26 -14.26
CA SER A 119 8.65 14.09 -13.84
C SER A 119 10.09 14.20 -14.33
N VAL A 120 11.04 14.05 -13.40
CA VAL A 120 12.46 13.94 -13.71
C VAL A 120 12.89 12.48 -13.53
N VAL A 121 13.34 11.85 -14.62
CA VAL A 121 13.77 10.46 -14.63
C VAL A 121 15.24 10.41 -15.05
N GLY A 122 16.05 9.62 -14.34
CA GLY A 122 17.46 9.50 -14.63
C GLY A 122 18.06 8.18 -14.18
N SER A 123 19.30 7.92 -14.61
CA SER A 123 20.08 6.78 -14.14
C SER A 123 20.53 6.99 -12.69
N ARG A 124 20.69 5.87 -11.93
CA ARG A 124 21.33 5.90 -10.61
C ARG A 124 22.78 6.41 -10.66
N ASN A 125 23.44 6.26 -11.82
CA ASN A 125 24.78 6.77 -12.11
C ASN A 125 24.70 7.96 -13.08
N ALA A 126 23.92 8.97 -12.73
CA ALA A 126 23.80 10.18 -13.54
C ALA A 126 25.15 10.93 -13.57
N SER A 127 25.50 11.54 -14.72
CA SER A 127 26.67 12.39 -14.83
C SER A 127 26.53 13.65 -13.95
N LYS A 128 27.66 14.23 -13.53
CA LYS A 128 27.63 15.48 -12.73
C LYS A 128 26.89 16.61 -13.46
N GLU A 129 27.04 16.70 -14.77
CA GLU A 129 26.35 17.67 -15.61
C GLU A 129 24.84 17.48 -15.64
N ALA A 130 24.38 16.23 -15.69
CA ALA A 130 22.94 15.92 -15.61
C ALA A 130 22.35 16.28 -14.23
N MET A 131 23.10 16.04 -13.15
CA MET A 131 22.68 16.41 -11.78
C MET A 131 22.64 17.93 -11.57
N GLU A 132 23.56 18.68 -12.21
CA GLU A 132 23.53 20.14 -12.14
C GLU A 132 22.33 20.73 -12.88
N LYS A 133 22.03 20.23 -14.09
CA LYS A 133 20.85 20.67 -14.85
C LYS A 133 19.52 20.44 -14.12
N GLN A 134 19.43 19.37 -13.34
CA GLN A 134 18.23 19.07 -12.54
C GLN A 134 17.92 20.13 -11.46
N LYS A 135 18.93 20.84 -10.96
CA LYS A 135 18.75 21.88 -9.93
C LYS A 135 17.97 23.11 -10.40
N TYR A 136 17.80 23.25 -11.70
CA TYR A 136 17.16 24.42 -12.34
C TYR A 136 15.78 24.10 -12.94
N LEU A 137 15.27 22.88 -12.71
CA LEU A 137 13.91 22.44 -13.05
C LEU A 137 13.00 22.50 -11.84
#